data_1132d3cc82023f9034de551dedeadadc
#
_entry.id   1132d3cc82023f9034de551dedeadadc
#
_cell.length_a   1.000
_cell.length_b   1.000
_cell.length_c   1.000
_cell.angle_alpha   90.00
_cell.angle_beta   90.00
_cell.angle_gamma   90.00
#
_symmetry.space_group_name_H-M   'P 1'
#
loop_
_entity.id
_entity.type
_entity.pdbx_description
1 polymer ?
#
loop_
_entity_poly.entity_id
_entity_poly.type
_entity_poly.pdbx_seq_one_letter_code
_entity_poly.pdbx_strand_id
1 'polypeptide(L)'
;MTFNSRILRISATVAATVSVALASAAVVAGPASAALPTVPDSVFPQVTEDPDVTVTFEDGTPVAESTVVHRGDVLLVHGEGFSPDANRGGFVMPIIPGVPNGVYVLYSGFDDDWRPSEGAPGEARTHPHDQLAWVLPDSSLNALPTAPDMRTPIARESQRMETDGTFTARIVVDPPAETPGDNFGVYVYPAAGSVNAAEEIFVPLSFSAEPGANAPVEPTPDLILDAGLLATAADTAGGKLAPRDGASLLDGDRVAWSLDADASTDGVARYRGTVHATAKFSMADVVVKDPWVVSGADGTRVLSAEISDGYNSSDDSVTRRDLGTLVERDGRTVLTQGPVELGGVTVAE
;
A
#
# COMPACT_ATOMS: atom_id res chain seq x y z
N MET A 1 22.02 -5.41 42.29
CA MET A 1 20.65 -4.92 42.07
C MET A 1 20.70 -3.65 41.23
N THR A 2 21.02 -3.75 39.94
CA THR A 2 21.11 -2.59 39.01
C THR A 2 20.79 -3.01 37.58
N PHE A 3 19.76 -3.85 37.40
CA PHE A 3 19.36 -4.34 36.04
C PHE A 3 18.11 -3.67 35.48
N ASN A 4 17.33 -2.93 36.27
CA ASN A 4 16.00 -2.45 35.87
C ASN A 4 15.96 -1.04 35.28
N SER A 5 17.03 -0.27 35.25
CA SER A 5 16.96 1.13 34.79
C SER A 5 17.32 1.35 33.30
N ARG A 6 17.93 0.35 32.65
CA ARG A 6 18.28 0.44 31.22
C ARG A 6 17.18 -0.04 30.28
N ILE A 7 16.39 -1.02 30.71
CA ILE A 7 15.28 -1.57 29.91
C ILE A 7 14.16 -0.52 29.76
N LEU A 8 13.86 0.22 30.80
CA LEU A 8 12.77 1.19 30.81
C LEU A 8 12.99 2.43 29.89
N ARG A 9 14.24 2.72 29.53
CA ARG A 9 14.56 3.87 28.67
C ARG A 9 14.55 3.54 27.17
N ILE A 10 14.73 2.28 26.81
CA ILE A 10 14.75 1.84 25.42
C ILE A 10 13.32 1.66 24.90
N SER A 11 12.44 1.17 25.76
CA SER A 11 11.04 0.88 25.40
C SER A 11 10.20 2.12 25.09
N ALA A 12 10.36 3.22 25.83
CA ALA A 12 9.64 4.46 25.57
C ALA A 12 10.03 5.12 24.24
N THR A 13 11.19 4.74 23.67
CA THR A 13 11.73 5.34 22.46
C THR A 13 11.07 4.74 21.21
N VAL A 14 10.66 3.47 21.21
CA VAL A 14 10.09 2.80 20.01
C VAL A 14 8.69 3.31 19.68
N ALA A 15 7.76 3.33 20.65
CA ALA A 15 6.42 3.85 20.42
C ALA A 15 6.44 5.36 20.10
N ALA A 16 7.30 6.12 20.76
CA ALA A 16 7.49 7.53 20.49
C ALA A 16 8.13 7.78 19.12
N THR A 17 9.05 6.92 18.67
CA THR A 17 9.72 7.07 17.36
C THR A 17 8.75 6.79 16.21
N VAL A 18 7.91 5.77 16.32
CA VAL A 18 6.89 5.46 15.31
C VAL A 18 5.86 6.61 15.24
N SER A 19 5.35 7.05 16.38
CA SER A 19 4.35 8.13 16.42
C SER A 19 4.93 9.48 15.95
N VAL A 20 6.19 9.81 16.30
CA VAL A 20 6.86 11.05 15.89
C VAL A 20 7.25 11.02 14.42
N ALA A 21 7.66 9.86 13.88
CA ALA A 21 8.01 9.75 12.48
C ALA A 21 6.80 9.97 11.56
N LEU A 22 5.66 9.34 11.87
CA LEU A 22 4.42 9.51 11.13
C LEU A 22 3.81 10.91 11.35
N ALA A 23 3.89 11.45 12.57
CA ALA A 23 3.44 12.81 12.85
C ALA A 23 4.32 13.87 12.16
N SER A 24 5.62 13.61 11.99
CA SER A 24 6.52 14.51 11.24
C SER A 24 6.23 14.50 9.75
N ALA A 25 5.83 13.34 9.21
CA ALA A 25 5.37 13.23 7.83
C ALA A 25 4.01 13.93 7.62
N ALA A 26 3.12 13.91 8.62
CA ALA A 26 1.84 14.63 8.57
C ALA A 26 2.01 16.17 8.54
N VAL A 27 3.09 16.71 9.12
CA VAL A 27 3.40 18.15 9.06
C VAL A 27 3.87 18.57 7.66
N VAL A 28 4.44 17.62 6.88
CA VAL A 28 4.79 17.85 5.47
C VAL A 28 3.57 17.62 4.54
N ALA A 29 2.64 16.77 4.94
CA ALA A 29 1.32 16.67 4.33
C ALA A 29 0.43 17.78 4.90
N GLY A 30 0.61 19.01 4.44
CA GLY A 30 -0.28 20.13 4.76
C GLY A 30 -1.75 19.83 4.46
N PRO A 31 -2.70 20.64 4.98
CA PRO A 31 -4.13 20.43 4.74
C PRO A 31 -4.37 20.24 3.25
N ALA A 32 -5.30 19.33 2.90
CA ALA A 32 -5.64 18.96 1.54
C ALA A 32 -5.42 20.14 0.58
N SER A 33 -4.30 20.12 -0.11
CA SER A 33 -3.92 21.21 -0.99
C SER A 33 -5.03 21.39 -1.98
N ALA A 34 -5.57 22.58 -2.08
CA ALA A 34 -6.40 22.98 -3.23
C ALA A 34 -5.68 22.40 -4.47
N ALA A 35 -6.40 21.63 -5.27
CA ALA A 35 -5.83 20.99 -6.46
C ALA A 35 -5.01 22.05 -7.21
N LEU A 36 -3.71 21.82 -7.32
CA LEU A 36 -2.86 22.74 -8.07
C LEU A 36 -3.34 22.66 -9.53
N PRO A 37 -3.41 23.81 -10.21
CA PRO A 37 -3.89 23.83 -11.58
C PRO A 37 -3.02 22.92 -12.45
N THR A 38 -3.62 21.92 -13.07
CA THR A 38 -2.97 21.12 -14.11
C THR A 38 -2.68 21.97 -15.32
N VAL A 39 -1.53 21.77 -15.94
CA VAL A 39 -1.22 22.39 -17.22
C VAL A 39 -1.84 21.50 -18.30
N PRO A 40 -2.61 22.04 -19.27
CA PRO A 40 -3.15 21.23 -20.34
C PRO A 40 -2.05 20.51 -21.13
N ASP A 41 -2.23 19.21 -21.40
CA ASP A 41 -1.25 18.41 -22.15
C ASP A 41 -0.98 18.99 -23.54
N SER A 42 -1.91 19.73 -24.11
CA SER A 42 -1.75 20.43 -25.41
C SER A 42 -0.62 21.47 -25.45
N VAL A 43 -0.09 21.91 -24.31
CA VAL A 43 1.09 22.82 -24.30
C VAL A 43 2.42 22.08 -24.44
N PHE A 44 2.40 20.75 -24.35
CA PHE A 44 3.57 19.89 -24.55
C PHE A 44 3.58 19.32 -25.98
N PRO A 45 4.74 18.85 -26.47
CA PRO A 45 4.78 18.15 -27.74
C PRO A 45 3.81 16.97 -27.76
N GLN A 46 2.94 16.93 -28.77
CA GLN A 46 2.00 15.81 -28.92
C GLN A 46 2.75 14.61 -29.49
N VAL A 47 2.49 13.44 -28.93
CA VAL A 47 3.02 12.14 -29.38
C VAL A 47 1.92 11.38 -30.09
N THR A 48 2.28 10.64 -31.12
CA THR A 48 1.34 9.74 -31.79
C THR A 48 1.33 8.43 -31.00
N GLU A 49 0.15 8.00 -30.59
CA GLU A 49 -0.08 6.80 -29.80
C GLU A 49 -1.19 5.97 -30.44
N ASP A 50 -1.12 4.69 -30.26
CA ASP A 50 -2.17 3.73 -30.61
C ASP A 50 -2.26 2.67 -29.48
N PRO A 51 -2.67 3.09 -28.26
CA PRO A 51 -2.63 2.24 -27.11
C PRO A 51 -3.68 1.15 -27.16
N ASP A 52 -3.27 -0.07 -26.86
CA ASP A 52 -4.12 -1.24 -26.68
C ASP A 52 -3.85 -1.91 -25.33
N VAL A 53 -4.87 -2.57 -24.80
CA VAL A 53 -4.81 -3.24 -23.49
C VAL A 53 -5.42 -4.62 -23.57
N THR A 54 -4.66 -5.61 -23.13
CA THR A 54 -5.14 -6.98 -22.91
C THR A 54 -5.02 -7.37 -21.45
N VAL A 55 -5.91 -8.26 -20.99
CA VAL A 55 -5.95 -8.69 -19.59
C VAL A 55 -5.81 -10.20 -19.50
N THR A 56 -4.95 -10.66 -18.59
CA THR A 56 -4.83 -12.08 -18.24
C THR A 56 -4.94 -12.26 -16.73
N PHE A 57 -5.26 -13.46 -16.29
CA PHE A 57 -5.01 -13.88 -14.92
C PHE A 57 -3.50 -14.04 -14.68
N GLU A 58 -3.09 -14.15 -13.41
CA GLU A 58 -1.67 -14.30 -13.04
C GLU A 58 -1.02 -15.56 -13.62
N ASP A 59 -1.81 -16.60 -13.93
CA ASP A 59 -1.36 -17.83 -14.59
C ASP A 59 -1.22 -17.71 -16.12
N GLY A 60 -1.50 -16.51 -16.67
CA GLY A 60 -1.45 -16.22 -18.11
C GLY A 60 -2.73 -16.59 -18.86
N THR A 61 -3.77 -17.09 -18.20
CA THR A 61 -5.07 -17.35 -18.85
C THR A 61 -5.72 -16.04 -19.30
N PRO A 62 -6.08 -15.86 -20.58
CA PRO A 62 -6.75 -14.66 -21.05
C PRO A 62 -8.09 -14.42 -20.36
N VAL A 63 -8.36 -13.17 -20.02
CA VAL A 63 -9.66 -12.75 -19.47
C VAL A 63 -10.52 -12.22 -20.62
N ALA A 64 -11.63 -12.90 -20.91
CA ALA A 64 -12.60 -12.47 -21.91
C ALA A 64 -13.66 -11.54 -21.28
N GLU A 65 -14.33 -10.72 -22.09
CA GLU A 65 -15.42 -9.82 -21.64
C GLU A 65 -16.55 -10.54 -20.87
N SER A 66 -16.76 -11.83 -21.17
CA SER A 66 -17.75 -12.66 -20.47
C SER A 66 -17.25 -13.28 -19.18
N THR A 67 -15.99 -13.07 -18.83
CA THR A 67 -15.40 -13.62 -17.62
C THR A 67 -15.92 -12.86 -16.40
N VAL A 68 -16.34 -13.61 -15.39
CA VAL A 68 -16.64 -13.05 -14.07
C VAL A 68 -15.35 -13.10 -13.27
N VAL A 69 -14.86 -11.93 -12.84
CA VAL A 69 -13.73 -11.83 -11.92
C VAL A 69 -14.25 -11.74 -10.50
N HIS A 70 -13.51 -12.29 -9.58
CA HIS A 70 -13.88 -12.39 -8.18
C HIS A 70 -13.01 -11.49 -7.30
N ARG A 71 -13.53 -11.12 -6.14
CA ARG A 71 -12.72 -10.41 -5.15
C ARG A 71 -11.49 -11.23 -4.78
N GLY A 72 -10.33 -10.59 -4.82
CA GLY A 72 -9.03 -11.21 -4.56
C GLY A 72 -8.34 -11.80 -5.79
N ASP A 73 -9.01 -11.91 -6.93
CA ASP A 73 -8.34 -12.33 -8.18
C ASP A 73 -7.22 -11.35 -8.54
N VAL A 74 -6.13 -11.90 -9.07
CA VAL A 74 -5.01 -11.13 -9.56
C VAL A 74 -5.08 -11.06 -11.08
N LEU A 75 -5.05 -9.84 -11.61
CA LEU A 75 -5.03 -9.57 -13.04
C LEU A 75 -3.68 -8.97 -13.44
N LEU A 76 -3.18 -9.41 -14.58
CA LEU A 76 -2.07 -8.79 -15.29
C LEU A 76 -2.65 -8.03 -16.48
N VAL A 77 -2.43 -6.71 -16.49
CA VAL A 77 -2.89 -5.80 -17.52
C VAL A 77 -1.70 -5.44 -18.40
N HIS A 78 -1.73 -5.89 -19.63
CA HIS A 78 -0.67 -5.69 -20.61
C HIS A 78 -1.05 -4.51 -21.51
N GLY A 79 -0.24 -3.46 -21.48
CA GLY A 79 -0.38 -2.29 -22.35
C GLY A 79 0.66 -2.28 -23.45
N GLU A 80 0.24 -1.91 -24.65
CA GLU A 80 1.09 -1.70 -25.83
C GLU A 80 0.71 -0.40 -26.51
N GLY A 81 1.62 0.21 -27.28
CA GLY A 81 1.35 1.42 -28.05
C GLY A 81 1.22 2.71 -27.24
N PHE A 82 1.49 2.67 -25.94
CA PHE A 82 1.57 3.86 -25.07
C PHE A 82 2.85 4.66 -25.35
N SER A 83 2.88 5.92 -24.92
CA SER A 83 4.10 6.71 -25.00
C SER A 83 4.67 7.03 -23.61
N PRO A 84 5.93 6.67 -23.34
CA PRO A 84 6.61 7.06 -22.11
C PRO A 84 6.84 8.57 -22.01
N ASP A 85 6.58 9.33 -23.07
CA ASP A 85 6.73 10.79 -23.12
C ASP A 85 5.40 11.56 -23.05
N ALA A 86 4.26 10.86 -22.98
CA ALA A 86 2.93 11.47 -22.86
C ALA A 86 2.62 11.94 -21.42
N ASN A 87 1.40 12.43 -21.20
CA ASN A 87 0.83 12.74 -19.87
C ASN A 87 1.64 13.72 -19.04
N ARG A 88 2.07 14.83 -19.65
CA ARG A 88 2.95 15.83 -19.00
C ARG A 88 2.20 16.95 -18.30
N GLY A 89 0.88 17.06 -18.49
CA GLY A 89 0.05 18.14 -17.96
C GLY A 89 -0.38 17.94 -16.52
N GLY A 90 -0.30 16.72 -16.00
CA GLY A 90 -0.70 16.39 -14.66
C GLY A 90 0.23 16.94 -13.58
N PHE A 91 -0.30 16.98 -12.36
CA PHE A 91 0.49 17.36 -11.18
C PHE A 91 0.19 16.45 -10.00
N VAL A 92 1.16 15.64 -9.62
CA VAL A 92 1.16 14.91 -8.35
C VAL A 92 2.55 14.99 -7.74
N MET A 93 2.67 15.60 -6.56
CA MET A 93 3.96 15.61 -5.86
C MET A 93 4.45 14.16 -5.63
N PRO A 94 5.74 13.89 -5.90
CA PRO A 94 6.81 14.83 -6.23
C PRO A 94 7.06 15.06 -7.73
N ILE A 95 6.21 14.53 -8.64
CA ILE A 95 6.35 14.73 -10.09
C ILE A 95 5.77 16.10 -10.44
N ILE A 96 6.57 16.94 -11.10
CA ILE A 96 6.20 18.30 -11.50
C ILE A 96 5.64 18.34 -12.93
N PRO A 97 4.81 19.34 -13.28
CA PRO A 97 4.34 19.52 -14.66
C PRO A 97 5.49 19.57 -15.67
N GLY A 98 5.30 18.93 -16.82
CA GLY A 98 6.32 18.79 -17.85
C GLY A 98 7.12 17.48 -17.78
N VAL A 99 7.01 16.75 -16.67
CA VAL A 99 7.51 15.38 -16.55
C VAL A 99 6.35 14.41 -16.82
N PRO A 100 6.55 13.33 -17.57
CA PRO A 100 5.49 12.34 -17.80
C PRO A 100 4.94 11.77 -16.49
N ASN A 101 3.62 11.66 -16.38
CA ASN A 101 2.99 11.08 -15.19
C ASN A 101 2.61 9.60 -15.37
N GLY A 102 2.78 9.04 -16.58
CA GLY A 102 2.35 7.69 -16.89
C GLY A 102 0.85 7.50 -16.80
N VAL A 103 0.42 6.29 -16.45
CA VAL A 103 -1.00 5.94 -16.38
C VAL A 103 -1.35 5.27 -15.05
N TYR A 104 -2.61 5.39 -14.65
CA TYR A 104 -3.22 4.56 -13.62
C TYR A 104 -3.90 3.34 -14.24
N VAL A 105 -3.74 2.20 -13.59
CA VAL A 105 -4.39 0.94 -13.95
C VAL A 105 -5.07 0.39 -12.71
N LEU A 106 -6.38 0.12 -12.79
CA LEU A 106 -7.12 -0.42 -11.65
C LEU A 106 -8.36 -1.21 -12.11
N TYR A 107 -8.93 -1.98 -11.19
CA TYR A 107 -10.24 -2.57 -11.32
C TYR A 107 -11.24 -1.84 -10.43
N SER A 108 -12.33 -1.33 -10.99
CA SER A 108 -13.39 -0.64 -10.23
C SER A 108 -14.71 -0.61 -11.01
N GLY A 109 -15.73 0.02 -10.45
CA GLY A 109 -16.97 0.39 -11.12
C GLY A 109 -17.06 1.91 -11.25
N PHE A 110 -16.91 2.45 -12.46
CA PHE A 110 -17.01 3.90 -12.69
C PHE A 110 -18.38 4.29 -13.26
N ASP A 111 -18.65 5.59 -13.23
CA ASP A 111 -19.84 6.16 -13.85
C ASP A 111 -19.78 6.04 -15.40
N ASP A 112 -20.91 6.19 -16.09
CA ASP A 112 -20.96 6.18 -17.55
C ASP A 112 -20.06 7.29 -18.14
N ASP A 113 -20.12 8.47 -17.56
CA ASP A 113 -19.35 9.64 -17.95
C ASP A 113 -18.08 9.78 -17.09
N TRP A 114 -17.14 8.83 -17.19
CA TRP A 114 -15.93 8.81 -16.37
C TRP A 114 -14.71 9.50 -16.98
N ARG A 115 -14.72 9.76 -18.32
CA ARG A 115 -13.52 10.16 -19.08
C ARG A 115 -13.11 11.61 -18.83
N PRO A 116 -11.86 11.84 -18.34
CA PRO A 116 -11.34 13.22 -18.21
C PRO A 116 -11.35 14.04 -19.48
N SER A 117 -11.09 13.42 -20.64
CA SER A 117 -11.08 14.10 -21.94
C SER A 117 -12.45 14.62 -22.36
N GLU A 118 -13.53 14.04 -21.85
CA GLU A 118 -14.91 14.47 -22.05
C GLU A 118 -15.39 15.45 -20.98
N GLY A 119 -14.49 15.81 -20.03
CA GLY A 119 -14.78 16.78 -18.97
C GLY A 119 -15.41 16.16 -17.73
N ALA A 120 -15.37 14.83 -17.58
CA ALA A 120 -15.90 14.15 -16.40
C ALA A 120 -15.23 14.63 -15.11
N PRO A 121 -16.02 14.87 -14.04
CA PRO A 121 -15.47 15.24 -12.74
C PRO A 121 -14.71 14.07 -12.10
N GLY A 122 -13.81 14.38 -11.15
CA GLY A 122 -13.02 13.35 -10.46
C GLY A 122 -13.85 12.33 -9.69
N GLU A 123 -15.02 12.77 -9.20
CA GLU A 123 -15.96 11.94 -8.45
C GLU A 123 -16.50 10.75 -9.26
N ALA A 124 -16.61 10.89 -10.60
CA ALA A 124 -17.07 9.83 -11.50
C ALA A 124 -16.11 8.61 -11.58
N ARG A 125 -14.89 8.74 -11.05
CA ARG A 125 -13.85 7.71 -11.00
C ARG A 125 -13.11 7.66 -9.67
N THR A 126 -13.78 8.01 -8.58
CA THR A 126 -13.21 7.91 -7.24
C THR A 126 -12.88 6.45 -6.91
N HIS A 127 -11.70 6.22 -6.39
CA HIS A 127 -11.22 4.92 -5.95
C HIS A 127 -10.21 5.10 -4.82
N PRO A 128 -10.03 4.11 -3.93
CA PRO A 128 -8.95 4.11 -2.96
C PRO A 128 -7.59 4.12 -3.65
N HIS A 129 -6.67 4.92 -3.13
CA HIS A 129 -5.34 5.11 -3.75
C HIS A 129 -4.49 3.83 -3.76
N ASP A 130 -4.75 2.92 -2.86
CA ASP A 130 -4.03 1.65 -2.73
C ASP A 130 -4.56 0.52 -3.63
N GLN A 131 -5.64 0.78 -4.36
CA GLN A 131 -6.23 -0.18 -5.29
C GLN A 131 -5.81 0.05 -6.75
N LEU A 132 -4.95 1.01 -7.01
CA LEU A 132 -4.42 1.29 -8.33
C LEU A 132 -2.96 0.87 -8.48
N ALA A 133 -2.58 0.49 -9.68
CA ALA A 133 -1.20 0.43 -10.12
C ALA A 133 -0.86 1.75 -10.82
N TRP A 134 0.17 2.43 -10.34
CA TRP A 134 0.72 3.60 -11.02
C TRP A 134 1.87 3.16 -11.93
N VAL A 135 1.65 3.17 -13.23
CA VAL A 135 2.64 2.75 -14.23
C VAL A 135 3.43 3.96 -14.70
N LEU A 136 4.72 3.99 -14.36
CA LEU A 136 5.60 5.12 -14.61
C LEU A 136 6.76 4.76 -15.55
N PRO A 137 7.10 5.65 -16.51
CA PRO A 137 8.33 5.52 -17.28
C PRO A 137 9.58 5.88 -16.43
N ASP A 138 10.71 5.28 -16.76
CA ASP A 138 11.99 5.54 -16.10
C ASP A 138 12.39 7.02 -16.13
N SER A 139 12.01 7.76 -17.18
CA SER A 139 12.25 9.20 -17.28
C SER A 139 11.64 9.98 -16.12
N SER A 140 10.46 9.58 -15.66
CA SER A 140 9.76 10.20 -14.53
C SER A 140 10.46 9.91 -13.21
N LEU A 141 10.81 8.66 -12.97
CA LEU A 141 11.59 8.28 -11.78
C LEU A 141 12.95 9.00 -11.74
N ASN A 142 13.60 9.13 -12.89
CA ASN A 142 14.88 9.81 -13.00
C ASN A 142 14.80 11.34 -12.78
N ALA A 143 13.63 11.93 -12.99
CA ALA A 143 13.38 13.36 -12.72
C ALA A 143 13.15 13.67 -11.23
N LEU A 144 12.93 12.65 -10.40
CA LEU A 144 12.65 12.83 -8.97
C LEU A 144 13.90 13.27 -8.19
N PRO A 145 13.74 14.11 -7.16
CA PRO A 145 14.81 14.48 -6.26
C PRO A 145 15.43 13.26 -5.57
N THR A 146 16.75 13.30 -5.39
CA THR A 146 17.50 12.29 -4.62
C THR A 146 17.98 12.83 -3.27
N ALA A 147 17.72 14.12 -3.00
CA ALA A 147 18.01 14.76 -1.71
C ALA A 147 16.92 15.80 -1.37
N PRO A 148 15.92 15.49 -0.51
CA PRO A 148 15.70 14.18 0.09
C PRO A 148 15.38 13.10 -0.98
N ASP A 149 15.64 11.84 -0.66
CA ASP A 149 15.32 10.75 -1.58
C ASP A 149 13.81 10.59 -1.72
N MET A 150 13.30 10.94 -2.88
CA MET A 150 11.91 10.77 -3.26
C MET A 150 11.74 9.70 -4.35
N ARG A 151 12.85 9.27 -4.96
CA ARG A 151 12.85 8.28 -6.04
C ARG A 151 12.56 6.89 -5.51
N THR A 152 13.26 6.45 -4.47
CA THR A 152 13.12 5.08 -3.93
C THR A 152 11.70 4.78 -3.47
N PRO A 153 11.02 5.65 -2.69
CA PRO A 153 9.63 5.41 -2.32
C PRO A 153 8.70 5.26 -3.54
N ILE A 154 8.79 6.19 -4.50
CA ILE A 154 7.93 6.15 -5.68
C ILE A 154 8.22 4.92 -6.55
N ALA A 155 9.49 4.53 -6.71
CA ALA A 155 9.86 3.33 -7.45
C ALA A 155 9.32 2.03 -6.81
N ARG A 156 9.13 2.01 -5.48
CA ARG A 156 8.51 0.88 -4.76
C ARG A 156 6.99 0.81 -4.94
N GLU A 157 6.35 1.95 -5.05
CA GLU A 157 4.89 2.06 -5.20
C GLU A 157 4.43 1.98 -6.65
N SER A 158 5.29 2.32 -7.60
CA SER A 158 4.98 2.33 -9.03
C SER A 158 5.37 1.03 -9.72
N GLN A 159 4.73 0.77 -10.85
CA GLN A 159 5.10 -0.27 -11.79
C GLN A 159 5.74 0.37 -13.03
N ARG A 160 6.52 -0.38 -13.78
CA ARG A 160 7.35 0.19 -14.83
C ARG A 160 6.62 0.21 -16.18
N MET A 161 6.70 1.35 -16.88
CA MET A 161 6.48 1.43 -18.32
C MET A 161 7.83 1.34 -19.02
N GLU A 162 7.95 0.44 -19.99
CA GLU A 162 9.17 0.26 -20.77
C GLU A 162 9.40 1.44 -21.74
N THR A 163 10.61 1.56 -22.27
CA THR A 163 10.97 2.67 -23.16
C THR A 163 10.27 2.63 -24.52
N ASP A 164 9.71 1.49 -24.89
CA ASP A 164 8.89 1.30 -26.09
C ASP A 164 7.38 1.52 -25.85
N GLY A 165 7.01 1.90 -24.62
CA GLY A 165 5.63 2.16 -24.23
C GLY A 165 4.85 0.91 -23.82
N THR A 166 5.50 -0.24 -23.73
CA THR A 166 4.85 -1.45 -23.20
C THR A 166 4.89 -1.48 -21.68
N PHE A 167 3.93 -2.17 -21.07
CA PHE A 167 3.95 -2.48 -19.63
C PHE A 167 3.13 -3.71 -19.30
N THR A 168 3.40 -4.27 -18.13
CA THR A 168 2.54 -5.25 -17.48
C THR A 168 2.23 -4.77 -16.07
N ALA A 169 0.99 -4.34 -15.84
CA ALA A 169 0.54 -3.90 -14.53
C ALA A 169 -0.17 -5.04 -13.81
N ARG A 170 0.27 -5.32 -12.58
CA ARG A 170 -0.37 -6.28 -11.67
C ARG A 170 -1.34 -5.54 -10.78
N ILE A 171 -2.61 -5.92 -10.82
CA ILE A 171 -3.67 -5.36 -10.00
C ILE A 171 -4.43 -6.47 -9.28
N VAL A 172 -5.04 -6.14 -8.16
CA VAL A 172 -5.94 -7.06 -7.43
C VAL A 172 -7.37 -6.58 -7.60
N VAL A 173 -8.28 -7.50 -7.88
CA VAL A 173 -9.72 -7.22 -7.96
C VAL A 173 -10.26 -7.04 -6.55
N ASP A 174 -10.30 -5.80 -6.09
CA ASP A 174 -10.82 -5.43 -4.76
C ASP A 174 -11.50 -4.07 -4.80
N PRO A 175 -12.58 -3.90 -5.61
CA PRO A 175 -13.27 -2.62 -5.66
C PRO A 175 -13.87 -2.27 -4.30
N PRO A 176 -13.97 -0.97 -3.95
CA PRO A 176 -14.61 -0.54 -2.71
C PRO A 176 -16.08 -0.98 -2.65
N ALA A 177 -16.64 -1.03 -1.45
CA ALA A 177 -18.04 -1.42 -1.26
C ALA A 177 -19.02 -0.46 -1.97
N GLU A 178 -18.64 0.81 -2.08
CA GLU A 178 -19.36 1.84 -2.83
C GLU A 178 -18.47 2.35 -3.96
N THR A 179 -18.87 2.10 -5.19
CA THR A 179 -18.23 2.57 -6.41
C THR A 179 -18.99 3.75 -7.02
N PRO A 180 -18.34 4.65 -7.78
CA PRO A 180 -19.04 5.74 -8.44
C PRO A 180 -20.17 5.31 -9.39
N GLY A 181 -20.02 4.12 -10.02
CA GLY A 181 -21.01 3.54 -10.93
C GLY A 181 -20.93 2.02 -10.98
N ASP A 182 -21.72 1.47 -11.89
CA ASP A 182 -21.89 0.01 -12.05
C ASP A 182 -21.10 -0.56 -13.25
N ASN A 183 -20.28 0.26 -13.93
CA ASN A 183 -19.47 -0.20 -15.05
C ASN A 183 -18.19 -0.87 -14.53
N PHE A 184 -18.33 -2.12 -14.10
CA PHE A 184 -17.20 -2.87 -13.59
C PHE A 184 -16.23 -3.29 -14.69
N GLY A 185 -14.93 -3.13 -14.43
CA GLY A 185 -13.88 -3.53 -15.34
C GLY A 185 -12.52 -2.98 -15.00
N VAL A 186 -11.57 -3.23 -15.90
CA VAL A 186 -10.24 -2.64 -15.85
C VAL A 186 -10.26 -1.27 -16.52
N TYR A 187 -9.74 -0.30 -15.83
CA TYR A 187 -9.56 1.07 -16.34
C TYR A 187 -8.08 1.38 -16.46
N VAL A 188 -7.71 1.96 -17.60
CA VAL A 188 -6.40 2.56 -17.83
C VAL A 188 -6.63 4.00 -18.25
N TYR A 189 -5.99 4.96 -17.57
CA TYR A 189 -6.14 6.36 -17.91
C TYR A 189 -4.94 7.19 -17.43
N PRO A 190 -4.71 8.39 -18.01
CA PRO A 190 -3.60 9.25 -17.64
C PRO A 190 -3.56 9.58 -16.16
N ALA A 191 -2.39 9.45 -15.56
CA ALA A 191 -2.22 9.69 -14.14
C ALA A 191 -2.18 11.18 -13.78
N ALA A 192 -2.35 11.48 -12.48
CA ALA A 192 -2.13 12.78 -11.87
C ALA A 192 -2.98 13.93 -12.43
N GLY A 193 -4.11 13.64 -13.08
CA GLY A 193 -4.98 14.63 -13.70
C GLY A 193 -4.53 15.08 -15.08
N SER A 194 -3.57 14.42 -15.71
CA SER A 194 -3.31 14.53 -17.14
C SER A 194 -4.55 14.12 -17.94
N VAL A 195 -4.70 14.64 -19.14
CA VAL A 195 -5.84 14.38 -20.02
C VAL A 195 -5.31 13.94 -21.38
N ASN A 196 -5.56 12.68 -21.73
CA ASN A 196 -5.18 12.10 -23.01
C ASN A 196 -6.24 11.07 -23.43
N ALA A 197 -7.12 11.45 -24.35
CA ALA A 197 -8.24 10.63 -24.78
C ALA A 197 -7.83 9.27 -25.36
N ALA A 198 -6.64 9.17 -25.95
CA ALA A 198 -6.15 7.93 -26.53
C ALA A 198 -5.90 6.85 -25.47
N GLU A 199 -5.51 7.27 -24.24
CA GLU A 199 -5.18 6.37 -23.14
C GLU A 199 -6.34 6.15 -22.16
N GLU A 200 -7.55 6.65 -22.44
CA GLU A 200 -8.73 6.43 -21.60
C GLU A 200 -9.45 5.14 -22.02
N ILE A 201 -8.89 4.00 -21.59
CA ILE A 201 -9.30 2.66 -22.00
C ILE A 201 -10.13 2.00 -20.90
N PHE A 202 -11.21 1.34 -21.28
CA PHE A 202 -12.06 0.54 -20.42
C PHE A 202 -12.22 -0.87 -20.99
N VAL A 203 -11.87 -1.87 -20.20
CA VAL A 203 -12.08 -3.29 -20.49
C VAL A 203 -13.19 -3.81 -19.58
N PRO A 204 -14.42 -4.00 -20.06
CA PRO A 204 -15.53 -4.42 -19.23
C PRO A 204 -15.35 -5.85 -18.73
N LEU A 205 -15.46 -6.07 -17.41
CA LEU A 205 -15.36 -7.37 -16.78
C LEU A 205 -16.38 -7.44 -15.64
N SER A 206 -17.22 -8.46 -15.66
CA SER A 206 -18.22 -8.67 -14.61
C SER A 206 -17.58 -8.98 -13.26
N PHE A 207 -18.15 -8.43 -12.18
CA PHE A 207 -17.65 -8.59 -10.82
C PHE A 207 -18.49 -9.53 -9.97
N SER A 208 -17.84 -10.36 -9.18
CA SER A 208 -18.43 -11.08 -8.07
C SER A 208 -17.73 -10.74 -6.77
N ALA A 209 -18.49 -10.32 -5.76
CA ALA A 209 -17.95 -10.05 -4.42
C ALA A 209 -17.51 -11.32 -3.68
N GLU A 210 -17.97 -12.49 -4.14
CA GLU A 210 -17.55 -13.76 -3.57
C GLU A 210 -16.11 -14.10 -3.97
N PRO A 211 -15.28 -14.63 -3.06
CA PRO A 211 -13.93 -15.05 -3.40
C PRO A 211 -13.93 -16.08 -4.52
N GLY A 212 -13.02 -15.95 -5.47
CA GLY A 212 -12.82 -16.92 -6.54
C GLY A 212 -12.27 -18.25 -6.02
N ALA A 213 -12.37 -19.30 -6.83
CA ALA A 213 -11.86 -20.63 -6.47
C ALA A 213 -10.34 -20.65 -6.22
N ASN A 214 -9.63 -19.69 -6.80
CA ASN A 214 -8.18 -19.50 -6.66
C ASN A 214 -7.81 -18.33 -5.74
N ALA A 215 -8.80 -17.75 -5.04
CA ALA A 215 -8.50 -16.71 -4.06
C ALA A 215 -7.49 -17.27 -3.05
N PRO A 216 -6.46 -16.49 -2.68
CA PRO A 216 -5.54 -16.91 -1.63
C PRO A 216 -6.34 -17.30 -0.39
N VAL A 217 -6.18 -18.54 0.07
CA VAL A 217 -6.76 -18.93 1.35
C VAL A 217 -5.99 -18.11 2.39
N GLU A 218 -6.67 -17.14 2.98
CA GLU A 218 -6.11 -16.40 4.10
C GLU A 218 -5.69 -17.42 5.17
N PRO A 219 -4.40 -17.51 5.50
CA PRO A 219 -3.96 -18.43 6.55
C PRO A 219 -4.69 -18.06 7.83
N THR A 220 -5.12 -19.06 8.59
CA THR A 220 -5.70 -18.80 9.91
C THR A 220 -4.66 -18.03 10.73
N PRO A 221 -4.97 -16.82 11.18
CA PRO A 221 -3.97 -16.02 11.89
C PRO A 221 -3.69 -16.61 13.26
N ASP A 222 -2.40 -16.83 13.56
CA ASP A 222 -1.93 -17.35 14.84
C ASP A 222 -1.56 -16.25 15.83
N LEU A 223 -1.21 -15.08 15.33
CA LEU A 223 -0.98 -13.86 16.11
C LEU A 223 -1.78 -12.71 15.47
N ILE A 224 -2.64 -12.07 16.25
CA ILE A 224 -3.36 -10.86 15.83
C ILE A 224 -3.03 -9.73 16.79
N LEU A 225 -2.65 -8.58 16.26
CA LEU A 225 -2.40 -7.35 17.01
C LEU A 225 -3.40 -6.28 16.56
N ASP A 226 -4.11 -5.70 17.51
CA ASP A 226 -4.85 -4.46 17.30
C ASP A 226 -3.84 -3.32 17.16
N ALA A 227 -3.66 -2.87 15.92
CA ALA A 227 -2.72 -1.84 15.52
C ALA A 227 -3.39 -0.47 15.32
N GLY A 228 -4.56 -0.23 15.91
CA GLY A 228 -5.38 0.96 15.69
C GLY A 228 -4.64 2.29 15.90
N LEU A 229 -3.70 2.36 16.85
CA LEU A 229 -2.84 3.54 17.01
C LEU A 229 -1.93 3.77 15.81
N LEU A 230 -1.34 2.69 15.28
CA LEU A 230 -0.44 2.75 14.12
C LEU A 230 -1.25 3.03 12.84
N ALA A 231 -2.41 2.40 12.68
CA ALA A 231 -3.33 2.63 11.59
C ALA A 231 -3.79 4.09 11.54
N THR A 232 -4.25 4.63 12.69
CA THR A 232 -4.66 6.05 12.81
C THR A 232 -3.51 7.00 12.48
N ALA A 233 -2.28 6.70 12.92
CA ALA A 233 -1.12 7.53 12.63
C ALA A 233 -0.78 7.50 11.12
N ALA A 234 -0.82 6.34 10.49
CA ALA A 234 -0.61 6.19 9.05
C ALA A 234 -1.68 6.95 8.24
N ASP A 235 -2.96 6.75 8.57
CA ASP A 235 -4.09 7.43 7.92
C ASP A 235 -3.99 8.97 8.06
N THR A 236 -3.68 9.47 9.25
CA THR A 236 -3.46 10.90 9.50
C THR A 236 -2.33 11.46 8.64
N ALA A 237 -1.31 10.65 8.35
CA ALA A 237 -0.20 10.99 7.47
C ALA A 237 -0.54 10.79 5.96
N GLY A 238 -1.78 10.43 5.64
CA GLY A 238 -2.23 10.14 4.27
C GLY A 238 -1.62 8.87 3.69
N GLY A 239 -1.24 7.93 4.54
CA GLY A 239 -0.73 6.62 4.21
C GLY A 239 -1.65 5.52 4.71
N LYS A 240 -1.09 4.33 4.94
CA LYS A 240 -1.86 3.14 5.33
C LYS A 240 -0.98 2.10 6.04
N LEU A 241 -1.62 1.06 6.56
CA LEU A 241 -0.96 -0.21 6.85
C LEU A 241 -0.97 -1.09 5.60
N ALA A 242 0.20 -1.60 5.22
CA ALA A 242 0.35 -2.49 4.07
C ALA A 242 1.03 -3.80 4.51
N PRO A 243 0.26 -4.89 4.66
CA PRO A 243 0.81 -6.20 5.00
C PRO A 243 1.49 -6.83 3.78
N ARG A 244 2.56 -7.61 4.02
CA ARG A 244 3.35 -8.35 3.01
C ARG A 244 3.93 -9.63 3.62
N ASP A 245 4.44 -10.52 2.77
CA ASP A 245 5.27 -11.67 3.13
C ASP A 245 4.65 -12.61 4.17
N GLY A 246 3.32 -12.77 4.18
CA GLY A 246 2.61 -13.65 5.11
C GLY A 246 1.91 -12.93 6.26
N ALA A 247 2.02 -11.60 6.37
CA ALA A 247 1.11 -10.82 7.18
C ALA A 247 -0.18 -10.51 6.42
N SER A 248 -1.28 -10.30 7.13
CA SER A 248 -2.57 -9.87 6.58
C SER A 248 -3.18 -8.75 7.43
N LEU A 249 -4.13 -8.02 6.86
CA LEU A 249 -4.87 -6.97 7.55
C LEU A 249 -6.31 -7.43 7.73
N LEU A 250 -6.77 -7.45 8.97
CA LEU A 250 -8.13 -7.77 9.34
C LEU A 250 -8.85 -6.49 9.75
N ASP A 251 -10.02 -6.23 9.16
CA ASP A 251 -10.90 -5.09 9.51
C ASP A 251 -10.18 -3.72 9.58
N GLY A 252 -9.18 -3.49 8.71
CA GLY A 252 -8.53 -2.20 8.50
C GLY A 252 -7.46 -1.80 9.52
N ASP A 253 -7.49 -2.30 10.75
CA ASP A 253 -6.56 -1.92 11.81
C ASP A 253 -5.99 -3.08 12.63
N ARG A 254 -6.47 -4.31 12.41
CA ARG A 254 -5.95 -5.52 13.03
C ARG A 254 -4.99 -6.24 12.10
N VAL A 255 -3.76 -6.36 12.52
CA VAL A 255 -2.72 -7.06 11.76
C VAL A 255 -2.59 -8.48 12.26
N ALA A 256 -2.46 -9.41 11.32
CA ALA A 256 -2.34 -10.83 11.59
C ALA A 256 -1.08 -11.42 10.97
N TRP A 257 -0.48 -12.40 11.66
CA TRP A 257 0.68 -13.16 11.22
C TRP A 257 0.47 -14.65 11.44
N SER A 258 1.06 -15.47 10.58
CA SER A 258 1.04 -16.93 10.70
C SER A 258 2.23 -17.43 11.49
N LEU A 259 2.03 -18.49 12.29
CA LEU A 259 3.08 -19.14 13.07
C LEU A 259 4.10 -19.81 12.12
N ASP A 260 5.37 -19.54 12.38
CA ASP A 260 6.49 -20.31 11.84
C ASP A 260 6.83 -21.46 12.81
N ALA A 261 6.12 -22.57 12.68
CA ALA A 261 6.29 -23.71 13.57
C ALA A 261 7.72 -24.29 13.50
N ASP A 262 8.32 -24.29 12.30
CA ASP A 262 9.67 -24.83 12.06
C ASP A 262 10.77 -23.96 12.71
N ALA A 263 10.56 -22.66 12.75
CA ALA A 263 11.50 -21.74 13.37
C ALA A 263 11.24 -21.52 14.86
N SER A 264 10.07 -21.91 15.36
CA SER A 264 9.69 -21.76 16.78
C SER A 264 10.45 -22.77 17.65
N THR A 265 10.68 -22.39 18.91
CA THR A 265 11.38 -23.20 19.91
C THR A 265 10.68 -23.10 21.25
N ASP A 266 11.03 -23.97 22.22
CA ASP A 266 10.48 -23.88 23.56
C ASP A 266 10.66 -22.47 24.14
N GLY A 267 9.53 -21.85 24.50
CA GLY A 267 9.48 -20.49 25.04
C GLY A 267 9.57 -19.37 24.03
N VAL A 268 9.72 -19.66 22.70
CA VAL A 268 9.74 -18.63 21.66
C VAL A 268 8.85 -19.04 20.50
N ALA A 269 7.66 -18.46 20.39
CA ALA A 269 6.82 -18.56 19.22
C ALA A 269 7.22 -17.47 18.20
N ARG A 270 7.52 -17.89 16.98
CA ARG A 270 7.95 -17.01 15.88
C ARG A 270 6.88 -16.97 14.81
N TYR A 271 6.63 -15.78 14.28
CA TYR A 271 5.63 -15.55 13.25
C TYR A 271 6.28 -14.92 12.04
N ARG A 272 5.71 -15.15 10.86
CA ARG A 272 6.20 -14.61 9.58
C ARG A 272 5.32 -13.51 9.06
N GLY A 273 5.95 -12.53 8.48
CA GLY A 273 5.30 -11.48 7.70
C GLY A 273 5.75 -10.09 8.07
N THR A 274 5.47 -9.18 7.17
CA THR A 274 5.91 -7.79 7.25
C THR A 274 4.70 -6.88 7.18
N VAL A 275 4.65 -5.84 8.00
CA VAL A 275 3.68 -4.75 7.91
C VAL A 275 4.41 -3.44 7.74
N HIS A 276 4.05 -2.71 6.70
CA HIS A 276 4.51 -1.36 6.45
C HIS A 276 3.46 -0.37 6.95
N ALA A 277 3.83 0.55 7.82
CA ALA A 277 3.04 1.73 8.15
C ALA A 277 3.61 2.91 7.37
N THR A 278 2.91 3.30 6.32
CA THR A 278 3.40 4.30 5.37
C THR A 278 2.80 5.68 5.65
N ALA A 279 3.49 6.73 5.18
CA ALA A 279 2.90 8.03 4.92
C ALA A 279 2.59 8.17 3.42
N LYS A 280 1.90 9.26 3.06
CA LYS A 280 1.52 9.54 1.67
C LYS A 280 2.71 9.33 0.71
N PHE A 281 2.47 8.54 -0.35
CA PHE A 281 3.48 8.14 -1.34
C PHE A 281 4.70 7.44 -0.73
N SER A 282 4.51 6.69 0.35
CA SER A 282 5.60 6.00 1.07
C SER A 282 6.81 6.91 1.39
N MET A 283 6.58 8.22 1.56
CA MET A 283 7.62 9.19 1.92
C MET A 283 8.17 8.96 3.33
N ALA A 284 7.40 8.30 4.17
CA ALA A 284 7.88 7.66 5.39
C ALA A 284 7.31 6.23 5.41
N ASP A 285 8.11 5.29 5.88
CA ASP A 285 7.78 3.88 5.96
C ASP A 285 8.39 3.33 7.24
N VAL A 286 7.54 2.76 8.08
CA VAL A 286 7.96 2.06 9.30
C VAL A 286 7.57 0.60 9.16
N VAL A 287 8.55 -0.25 9.19
CA VAL A 287 8.41 -1.69 9.04
C VAL A 287 8.29 -2.36 10.39
N VAL A 288 7.32 -3.26 10.52
CA VAL A 288 7.19 -4.23 11.61
C VAL A 288 7.23 -5.61 10.98
N LYS A 289 8.28 -6.38 11.27
CA LYS A 289 8.56 -7.64 10.58
C LYS A 289 8.80 -8.77 11.56
N ASP A 290 8.32 -9.95 11.19
CA ASP A 290 8.60 -11.23 11.84
C ASP A 290 8.49 -11.18 13.37
N PRO A 291 7.28 -10.96 13.93
CA PRO A 291 7.11 -10.84 15.38
C PRO A 291 7.41 -12.15 16.10
N TRP A 292 7.89 -12.05 17.33
CA TRP A 292 8.11 -13.16 18.23
C TRP A 292 7.40 -12.92 19.54
N VAL A 293 6.78 -13.97 20.09
CA VAL A 293 6.33 -14.01 21.48
C VAL A 293 7.32 -14.83 22.27
N VAL A 294 8.01 -14.16 23.17
CA VAL A 294 9.05 -14.76 24.03
C VAL A 294 8.47 -14.94 25.42
N SER A 295 8.46 -16.19 25.91
CA SER A 295 8.01 -16.55 27.28
C SER A 295 9.19 -16.68 28.21
N GLY A 296 9.22 -15.86 29.26
CA GLY A 296 10.21 -15.96 30.34
C GLY A 296 9.88 -17.07 31.33
N ALA A 297 10.89 -17.53 32.05
CA ALA A 297 10.74 -18.56 33.09
C ALA A 297 9.83 -18.12 34.25
N ASP A 298 9.59 -16.84 34.43
CA ASP A 298 8.70 -16.24 35.43
C ASP A 298 7.25 -16.10 34.94
N GLY A 299 6.94 -16.61 33.73
CA GLY A 299 5.64 -16.48 33.08
C GLY A 299 5.40 -15.14 32.34
N THR A 300 6.39 -14.25 32.31
CA THR A 300 6.30 -13.03 31.53
C THR A 300 6.35 -13.34 30.04
N ARG A 301 5.45 -12.76 29.24
CA ARG A 301 5.46 -12.85 27.78
C ARG A 301 5.80 -11.50 27.18
N VAL A 302 6.76 -11.47 26.26
CA VAL A 302 7.20 -10.26 25.57
C VAL A 302 6.96 -10.42 24.08
N LEU A 303 6.29 -9.43 23.47
CA LEU A 303 6.20 -9.31 22.01
C LEU A 303 7.41 -8.51 21.53
N SER A 304 8.19 -9.09 20.63
CA SER A 304 9.28 -8.40 19.92
C SER A 304 9.10 -8.52 18.43
N ALA A 305 9.63 -7.57 17.66
CA ALA A 305 9.65 -7.62 16.21
C ALA A 305 10.90 -6.94 15.65
N GLU A 306 11.20 -7.17 14.39
CA GLU A 306 12.16 -6.37 13.65
C GLU A 306 11.48 -5.07 13.24
N ILE A 307 12.05 -3.94 13.63
CA ILE A 307 11.51 -2.60 13.40
C ILE A 307 12.53 -1.80 12.61
N SER A 308 12.07 -0.99 11.66
CA SER A 308 12.92 -0.06 10.92
C SER A 308 13.77 0.79 11.88
N ASP A 309 15.06 0.92 11.58
CA ASP A 309 15.97 1.77 12.35
C ASP A 309 15.68 3.26 12.15
N GLY A 310 14.98 3.62 11.08
CA GLY A 310 14.52 4.94 10.75
C GLY A 310 13.12 4.94 10.16
N TYR A 311 12.68 6.08 9.70
CA TYR A 311 11.39 6.27 9.00
C TYR A 311 11.59 6.59 7.50
N ASN A 312 12.81 6.45 7.01
CA ASN A 312 13.12 6.67 5.60
C ASN A 312 12.85 5.40 4.82
N SER A 313 11.92 5.44 3.90
CA SER A 313 11.56 4.32 3.03
C SER A 313 12.70 3.86 2.09
N SER A 314 13.77 4.63 1.95
CA SER A 314 14.99 4.23 1.23
C SER A 314 15.93 3.36 2.07
N ASP A 315 15.72 3.27 3.39
CA ASP A 315 16.54 2.47 4.30
C ASP A 315 15.76 1.22 4.74
N ASP A 316 16.21 0.05 4.28
CA ASP A 316 15.60 -1.26 4.59
C ASP A 316 16.19 -1.88 5.87
N SER A 317 17.03 -1.15 6.60
CA SER A 317 17.60 -1.66 7.83
C SER A 317 16.54 -1.83 8.92
N VAL A 318 16.53 -3.01 9.52
CA VAL A 318 15.64 -3.35 10.63
C VAL A 318 16.45 -3.91 11.79
N THR A 319 16.01 -3.62 13.01
CA THR A 319 16.61 -4.15 14.22
C THR A 319 15.53 -4.76 15.09
N ARG A 320 15.78 -5.97 15.65
CA ARG A 320 14.84 -6.61 16.58
C ARG A 320 14.75 -5.82 17.86
N ARG A 321 13.50 -5.51 18.26
CA ARG A 321 13.20 -4.72 19.46
C ARG A 321 11.99 -5.31 20.19
N ASP A 322 12.00 -5.17 21.51
CA ASP A 322 10.84 -5.50 22.33
C ASP A 322 9.79 -4.39 22.17
N LEU A 323 8.60 -4.77 21.69
CA LEU A 323 7.46 -3.87 21.53
C LEU A 323 6.77 -3.64 22.87
N GLY A 324 6.73 -4.66 23.70
CA GLY A 324 6.12 -4.57 25.03
C GLY A 324 5.87 -5.92 25.66
N THR A 325 5.17 -5.88 26.79
CA THR A 325 4.79 -7.07 27.54
C THR A 325 3.33 -7.41 27.31
N LEU A 326 3.02 -8.68 27.11
CA LEU A 326 1.65 -9.19 27.01
C LEU A 326 1.11 -9.41 28.43
N VAL A 327 0.00 -8.75 28.74
CA VAL A 327 -0.62 -8.76 30.06
C VAL A 327 -2.09 -9.09 29.95
N GLU A 328 -2.58 -9.96 30.83
CA GLU A 328 -4.02 -10.23 30.91
C GLU A 328 -4.74 -9.09 31.65
N ARG A 329 -5.74 -8.50 30.97
CA ARG A 329 -6.63 -7.46 31.54
C ARG A 329 -8.06 -7.73 31.13
N ASP A 330 -8.97 -7.83 32.08
CA ASP A 330 -10.41 -7.99 31.83
C ASP A 330 -10.76 -9.16 30.88
N GLY A 331 -10.00 -10.27 30.96
CA GLY A 331 -10.18 -11.47 30.14
C GLY A 331 -9.68 -11.35 28.70
N ARG A 332 -8.85 -10.36 28.40
CA ARG A 332 -8.16 -10.22 27.12
C ARG A 332 -6.66 -9.99 27.32
N THR A 333 -5.86 -10.48 26.39
CA THR A 333 -4.42 -10.18 26.36
C THR A 333 -4.22 -8.82 25.69
N VAL A 334 -3.44 -7.95 26.32
CA VAL A 334 -3.09 -6.64 25.79
C VAL A 334 -1.58 -6.45 25.75
N LEU A 335 -1.09 -5.78 24.72
CA LEU A 335 0.29 -5.33 24.63
C LEU A 335 0.46 -4.04 25.42
N THR A 336 1.40 -4.04 26.37
CA THR A 336 1.66 -2.87 27.21
C THR A 336 3.13 -2.46 27.15
N GLN A 337 3.37 -1.16 27.17
CA GLN A 337 4.70 -0.58 27.31
C GLN A 337 4.73 0.29 28.57
N GLY A 338 5.20 -0.27 29.66
CA GLY A 338 5.07 0.32 30.98
C GLY A 338 3.59 0.49 31.37
N PRO A 339 3.11 1.72 31.66
CA PRO A 339 1.71 1.96 31.99
C PRO A 339 0.78 2.09 30.77
N VAL A 340 1.33 2.17 29.55
CA VAL A 340 0.57 2.43 28.32
C VAL A 340 0.13 1.14 27.69
N GLU A 341 -1.16 1.02 27.38
CA GLU A 341 -1.73 -0.04 26.55
C GLU A 341 -1.58 0.37 25.07
N LEU A 342 -1.02 -0.50 24.26
CA LEU A 342 -0.75 -0.27 22.83
C LEU A 342 -1.81 -0.91 21.95
N GLY A 343 -2.48 -1.98 22.39
CA GLY A 343 -3.54 -2.66 21.66
C GLY A 343 -3.80 -4.06 22.21
N GLY A 344 -4.92 -4.64 21.79
CA GLY A 344 -5.28 -6.02 22.06
C GLY A 344 -4.39 -6.99 21.27
N VAL A 345 -4.11 -8.15 21.85
CA VAL A 345 -3.36 -9.22 21.19
C VAL A 345 -4.09 -10.53 21.33
N THR A 346 -4.27 -11.25 20.24
CA THR A 346 -4.71 -12.64 20.25
C THR A 346 -3.56 -13.51 19.80
N VAL A 347 -3.24 -14.52 20.58
CA VAL A 347 -2.25 -15.55 20.25
C VAL A 347 -3.01 -16.86 20.21
N ALA A 348 -3.03 -17.54 19.05
CA ALA A 348 -3.59 -18.89 18.96
C ALA A 348 -2.75 -19.86 19.83
N GLU A 349 -3.44 -20.77 20.54
CA GLU A 349 -2.82 -21.76 21.40
C GLU A 349 -2.35 -22.99 20.60
#